data_3e65e5f6a00815b4f74fb0b46cc88b59
#
_entry.id   3e65e5f6a00815b4f74fb0b46cc88b59
#
_cell.length_a   1.000
_cell.length_b   1.000
_cell.length_c   1.000
_cell.angle_alpha   90.00
_cell.angle_beta   90.00
_cell.angle_gamma   90.00
#
_symmetry.space_group_name_H-M   'P 1'
#
loop_
_entity.id
_entity.type
_entity.pdbx_description
1 polymer ?
#
loop_
_entity_poly.entity_id
_entity_poly.type
_entity_poly.pdbx_seq_one_letter_code
_entity_poly.pdbx_strand_id
1 'polypeptide(L)'
;KADVIYPNITEACLLTDTPYPTGKITMDFTRELAKKLAALGPEHIIITGCPDSEEFTGVQLYTKETDAFFDFYKTKYPQHFYGTGDTLAALSTACILQEMSIEDALSFTLKFIDEVLQLSSQQPEQIPFGLPIEKKLGMLTTKFTTEVSL
;
A
#
# COMPACT_ATOMS: atom_id res chain seq x y z
N LYS A 1 -13.00 -15.56 4.80
CA LYS A 1 -13.15 -14.17 5.20
C LYS A 1 -11.75 -13.60 5.33
N ALA A 2 -11.43 -12.53 4.62
CA ALA A 2 -10.14 -11.87 4.73
C ALA A 2 -10.14 -10.95 5.97
N ASP A 3 -9.03 -10.88 6.70
CA ASP A 3 -8.85 -9.96 7.81
C ASP A 3 -8.29 -8.62 7.32
N VAL A 4 -7.47 -8.65 6.26
CA VAL A 4 -6.87 -7.46 5.61
C VAL A 4 -7.19 -7.49 4.12
N ILE A 5 -7.53 -6.33 3.53
CA ILE A 5 -7.72 -6.16 2.08
C ILE A 5 -6.97 -4.92 1.57
N TYR A 6 -6.53 -4.98 0.29
CA TYR A 6 -5.71 -3.95 -0.34
C TYR A 6 -6.33 -3.42 -1.65
N PRO A 7 -7.57 -2.92 -1.64
CA PRO A 7 -8.18 -2.42 -2.86
C PRO A 7 -7.55 -1.10 -3.31
N ASN A 8 -7.45 -0.89 -4.62
CA ASN A 8 -7.34 0.46 -5.17
C ASN A 8 -8.71 1.15 -5.15
N ILE A 9 -8.76 2.43 -5.49
CA ILE A 9 -10.00 3.22 -5.42
C ILE A 9 -11.08 2.67 -6.36
N THR A 10 -10.71 2.21 -7.56
CA THR A 10 -11.66 1.60 -8.51
C THR A 10 -12.26 0.32 -7.95
N GLU A 11 -11.42 -0.55 -7.40
CA GLU A 11 -11.85 -1.80 -6.76
C GLU A 11 -12.72 -1.52 -5.52
N ALA A 12 -12.34 -0.53 -4.71
CA ALA A 12 -13.12 -0.11 -3.54
C ALA A 12 -14.53 0.36 -3.94
N CYS A 13 -14.64 1.15 -5.01
CA CYS A 13 -15.92 1.60 -5.56
C CYS A 13 -16.76 0.40 -6.04
N LEU A 14 -16.17 -0.53 -6.78
CA LEU A 14 -16.85 -1.72 -7.29
C LEU A 14 -17.36 -2.62 -6.16
N LEU A 15 -16.51 -2.89 -5.16
CA LEU A 15 -16.86 -3.74 -4.02
C LEU A 15 -17.97 -3.16 -3.15
N THR A 16 -18.12 -1.84 -3.12
CA THR A 16 -19.11 -1.14 -2.28
C THR A 16 -20.33 -0.64 -3.07
N ASP A 17 -20.43 -0.98 -4.36
CA ASP A 17 -21.46 -0.47 -5.27
C ASP A 17 -21.55 1.08 -5.21
N THR A 18 -20.40 1.74 -5.11
CA THR A 18 -20.29 3.19 -5.04
C THR A 18 -19.81 3.72 -6.39
N PRO A 19 -20.51 4.69 -7.02
CA PRO A 19 -20.07 5.27 -8.28
C PRO A 19 -18.67 5.88 -8.17
N TYR A 20 -17.82 5.63 -9.18
CA TYR A 20 -16.51 6.27 -9.24
C TYR A 20 -16.69 7.80 -9.43
N PRO A 21 -16.03 8.65 -8.64
CA PRO A 21 -16.22 10.09 -8.72
C PRO A 21 -15.73 10.66 -10.05
N THR A 22 -16.48 11.59 -10.61
CA THR A 22 -16.13 12.30 -11.87
C THR A 22 -15.16 13.45 -11.65
N GLY A 23 -14.84 13.79 -10.39
CA GLY A 23 -13.96 14.88 -9.98
C GLY A 23 -12.76 14.38 -9.16
N LYS A 24 -12.14 15.32 -8.44
CA LYS A 24 -11.01 15.02 -7.57
C LYS A 24 -11.43 14.07 -6.44
N ILE A 25 -10.65 13.03 -6.23
CA ILE A 25 -10.83 12.11 -5.11
C ILE A 25 -10.40 12.79 -3.83
N THR A 26 -11.32 12.89 -2.87
CA THR A 26 -11.08 13.52 -1.57
C THR A 26 -10.79 12.46 -0.51
N MET A 27 -10.12 12.86 0.57
CA MET A 27 -9.89 12.01 1.72
C MET A 27 -11.18 11.55 2.39
N ASP A 28 -12.20 12.40 2.44
CA ASP A 28 -13.50 12.04 3.02
C ASP A 28 -14.18 10.94 2.20
N PHE A 29 -14.08 11.00 0.87
CA PHE A 29 -14.58 9.95 0.00
C PHE A 29 -13.89 8.60 0.23
N THR A 30 -12.56 8.58 0.34
CA THR A 30 -11.82 7.34 0.60
C THR A 30 -12.09 6.78 1.99
N ARG A 31 -12.28 7.64 2.99
CA ARG A 31 -12.69 7.23 4.35
C ARG A 31 -14.08 6.61 4.38
N GLU A 32 -15.02 7.17 3.62
CA GLU A 32 -16.37 6.58 3.47
C GLU A 32 -16.30 5.20 2.81
N LEU A 33 -15.51 5.05 1.73
CA LEU A 33 -15.28 3.76 1.08
C LEU A 33 -14.68 2.73 2.05
N ALA A 34 -13.68 3.13 2.84
CA ALA A 34 -13.04 2.24 3.81
C ALA A 34 -14.04 1.70 4.85
N LYS A 35 -14.92 2.56 5.37
CA LYS A 35 -15.98 2.15 6.31
C LYS A 35 -16.99 1.20 5.67
N LYS A 36 -17.40 1.44 4.41
CA LYS A 36 -18.27 0.54 3.66
C LYS A 36 -17.62 -0.83 3.44
N LEU A 37 -16.33 -0.86 3.07
CA LEU A 37 -15.57 -2.09 2.91
C LEU A 37 -15.47 -2.88 4.22
N ALA A 38 -15.20 -2.22 5.33
CA ALA A 38 -15.12 -2.84 6.65
C ALA A 38 -16.48 -3.45 7.09
N ALA A 39 -17.60 -2.88 6.66
CA ALA A 39 -18.93 -3.45 6.90
C ALA A 39 -19.12 -4.79 6.19
N LEU A 40 -18.38 -5.07 5.09
CA LEU A 40 -18.40 -6.35 4.39
C LEU A 40 -17.63 -7.45 5.14
N GLY A 41 -16.82 -7.09 6.14
CA GLY A 41 -16.22 -8.07 7.05
C GLY A 41 -14.76 -7.91 7.42
N PRO A 42 -13.86 -7.38 6.57
CA PRO A 42 -12.45 -7.20 6.91
C PRO A 42 -12.26 -6.28 8.11
N GLU A 43 -11.19 -6.54 8.88
CA GLU A 43 -10.80 -5.71 10.02
C GLU A 43 -9.95 -4.53 9.58
N HIS A 44 -9.05 -4.74 8.64
CA HIS A 44 -8.15 -3.72 8.12
C HIS A 44 -8.38 -3.50 6.64
N ILE A 45 -8.58 -2.25 6.26
CA ILE A 45 -8.76 -1.82 4.89
C ILE A 45 -7.61 -0.90 4.50
N ILE A 46 -6.84 -1.27 3.48
CA ILE A 46 -5.71 -0.50 2.97
C ILE A 46 -6.04 -0.06 1.55
N ILE A 47 -6.60 1.17 1.43
CA ILE A 47 -6.92 1.73 0.12
C ILE A 47 -5.63 2.28 -0.50
N THR A 48 -5.26 1.78 -1.68
CA THR A 48 -4.06 2.20 -2.40
C THR A 48 -4.36 3.32 -3.40
N GLY A 49 -3.33 4.14 -3.72
CA GLY A 49 -3.47 5.25 -4.66
C GLY A 49 -4.20 6.46 -4.10
N CYS A 50 -4.24 6.64 -2.77
CA CYS A 50 -4.86 7.80 -2.13
C CYS A 50 -3.90 8.47 -1.12
N PRO A 51 -3.87 9.81 -1.05
CA PRO A 51 -4.56 10.69 -1.98
C PRO A 51 -3.95 10.58 -3.38
N ASP A 52 -4.75 10.78 -4.40
CA ASP A 52 -4.24 10.95 -5.77
C ASP A 52 -4.10 12.44 -6.06
N SER A 53 -2.89 12.96 -5.95
CA SER A 53 -2.54 14.35 -6.29
C SER A 53 -1.46 14.37 -7.37
N GLU A 54 -1.10 15.56 -7.86
CA GLU A 54 -0.01 15.71 -8.82
C GLU A 54 1.36 15.38 -8.20
N GLU A 55 1.54 15.67 -6.91
CA GLU A 55 2.82 15.56 -6.21
C GLU A 55 2.94 14.31 -5.32
N PHE A 56 1.81 13.82 -4.80
CA PHE A 56 1.79 12.75 -3.80
C PHE A 56 0.84 11.63 -4.16
N THR A 57 1.25 10.43 -3.78
CA THR A 57 0.41 9.23 -3.74
C THR A 57 0.69 8.47 -2.45
N GLY A 58 -0.16 7.52 -2.11
CA GLY A 58 0.05 6.77 -0.88
C GLY A 58 -0.98 5.70 -0.64
N VAL A 59 -1.14 5.36 0.62
CA VAL A 59 -2.15 4.43 1.10
C VAL A 59 -2.86 5.00 2.31
N GLN A 60 -4.12 4.65 2.46
CA GLN A 60 -4.93 4.92 3.63
C GLN A 60 -5.26 3.60 4.33
N LEU A 61 -4.84 3.46 5.56
CA LEU A 61 -5.24 2.36 6.44
C LEU A 61 -6.47 2.80 7.25
N TYR A 62 -7.46 1.93 7.32
CA TYR A 62 -8.56 1.99 8.26
C TYR A 62 -8.61 0.73 9.09
N THR A 63 -8.66 0.86 10.40
CA THR A 63 -8.85 -0.23 11.35
C THR A 63 -10.24 -0.14 11.98
N LYS A 64 -11.05 -1.17 11.77
CA LYS A 64 -12.46 -1.19 12.14
C LYS A 64 -12.67 -1.18 13.66
N GLU A 65 -11.88 -1.97 14.40
CA GLU A 65 -12.01 -2.10 15.86
C GLU A 65 -11.84 -0.76 16.58
N THR A 66 -10.89 0.07 16.11
CA THR A 66 -10.56 1.35 16.73
C THR A 66 -11.21 2.55 16.05
N ASP A 67 -11.90 2.36 14.92
CA ASP A 67 -12.40 3.41 14.02
C ASP A 67 -11.30 4.43 13.64
N ALA A 68 -10.05 3.97 13.55
CA ALA A 68 -8.88 4.79 13.32
C ALA A 68 -8.43 4.79 11.85
N PHE A 69 -7.94 5.95 11.40
CA PHE A 69 -7.35 6.12 10.08
C PHE A 69 -5.88 6.51 10.20
N PHE A 70 -5.04 5.91 9.37
CA PHE A 70 -3.63 6.27 9.19
C PHE A 70 -3.36 6.51 7.71
N ASP A 71 -2.78 7.66 7.39
CA ASP A 71 -2.51 8.06 6.03
C ASP A 71 -0.99 8.08 5.80
N PHE A 72 -0.53 7.34 4.80
CA PHE A 72 0.88 7.25 4.42
C PHE A 72 1.07 7.89 3.04
N TYR A 73 1.92 8.90 2.97
CA TYR A 73 2.18 9.66 1.75
C TYR A 73 3.60 9.46 1.24
N LYS A 74 3.73 9.41 -0.08
CA LYS A 74 5.00 9.39 -0.78
C LYS A 74 4.96 10.33 -1.97
N THR A 75 6.11 10.87 -2.35
CA THR A 75 6.26 11.65 -3.57
C THR A 75 5.91 10.77 -4.77
N LYS A 76 5.08 11.32 -5.66
CA LYS A 76 4.70 10.64 -6.89
C LYS A 76 5.83 10.76 -7.90
N TYR A 77 6.26 9.63 -8.44
CA TYR A 77 7.23 9.62 -9.52
C TYR A 77 6.52 9.90 -10.85
N PRO A 78 7.15 10.64 -11.79
CA PRO A 78 6.52 10.96 -13.07
C PRO A 78 6.30 9.72 -13.96
N GLN A 79 7.10 8.66 -13.73
CA GLN A 79 6.98 7.40 -14.46
C GLN A 79 5.86 6.54 -13.85
N HIS A 80 5.20 5.76 -14.71
CA HIS A 80 4.26 4.74 -14.26
C HIS A 80 5.01 3.43 -13.96
N PHE A 81 4.82 2.89 -12.77
CA PHE A 81 5.44 1.63 -12.33
C PHE A 81 4.37 0.58 -12.08
N TYR A 82 4.55 -0.59 -12.69
CA TYR A 82 3.68 -1.74 -12.50
C TYR A 82 4.16 -2.61 -11.33
N GLY A 83 3.23 -3.24 -10.60
CA GLY A 83 3.54 -4.17 -9.52
C GLY A 83 3.77 -3.53 -8.15
N THR A 84 3.57 -2.21 -8.01
CA THR A 84 3.67 -1.54 -6.69
C THR A 84 2.60 -2.03 -5.71
N GLY A 85 1.36 -2.20 -6.17
CA GLY A 85 0.26 -2.71 -5.36
C GLY A 85 0.48 -4.16 -4.92
N ASP A 86 0.92 -5.02 -5.84
CA ASP A 86 1.25 -6.43 -5.54
C ASP A 86 2.39 -6.54 -4.53
N THR A 87 3.45 -5.72 -4.71
CA THR A 87 4.57 -5.66 -3.77
C THR A 87 4.12 -5.17 -2.40
N LEU A 88 3.25 -4.15 -2.36
CA LEU A 88 2.67 -3.64 -1.10
C LEU A 88 1.93 -4.76 -0.37
N ALA A 89 0.99 -5.42 -1.04
CA ALA A 89 0.19 -6.48 -0.43
C ALA A 89 1.04 -7.66 0.04
N ALA A 90 1.96 -8.14 -0.81
CA ALA A 90 2.81 -9.28 -0.49
C ALA A 90 3.74 -9.00 0.70
N LEU A 91 4.47 -7.87 0.67
CA LEU A 91 5.48 -7.57 1.69
C LEU A 91 4.84 -7.16 3.02
N SER A 92 3.78 -6.33 3.01
CA SER A 92 3.11 -5.98 4.27
C SER A 92 2.44 -7.20 4.91
N THR A 93 1.85 -8.11 4.12
CA THR A 93 1.32 -9.38 4.64
C THR A 93 2.43 -10.24 5.26
N ALA A 94 3.59 -10.35 4.60
CA ALA A 94 4.73 -11.06 5.17
C ALA A 94 5.20 -10.46 6.50
N CYS A 95 5.23 -9.12 6.61
CA CYS A 95 5.57 -8.42 7.86
C CYS A 95 4.54 -8.71 8.97
N ILE A 96 3.25 -8.66 8.64
CA ILE A 96 2.17 -8.96 9.61
C ILE A 96 2.26 -10.40 10.11
N LEU A 97 2.58 -11.36 9.24
CA LEU A 97 2.80 -12.77 9.61
C LEU A 97 4.04 -12.97 10.50
N GLN A 98 4.95 -11.99 10.54
CA GLN A 98 6.07 -11.92 11.49
C GLN A 98 5.73 -11.07 12.72
N GLU A 99 4.44 -10.97 13.05
CA GLU A 99 3.93 -10.28 14.26
C GLU A 99 4.22 -8.77 14.32
N MET A 100 4.55 -8.13 13.17
CA MET A 100 4.63 -6.67 13.13
C MET A 100 3.23 -6.05 13.22
N SER A 101 3.13 -4.87 13.86
CA SER A 101 1.91 -4.08 13.77
C SER A 101 1.61 -3.72 12.30
N ILE A 102 0.34 -3.52 11.96
CA ILE A 102 -0.03 -3.22 10.58
C ILE A 102 0.54 -1.86 10.12
N GLU A 103 0.64 -0.90 11.03
CA GLU A 103 1.23 0.41 10.79
C GLU A 103 2.74 0.30 10.49
N ASP A 104 3.47 -0.48 11.28
CA ASP A 104 4.91 -0.71 11.08
C ASP A 104 5.16 -1.51 9.80
N ALA A 105 4.32 -2.51 9.51
CA ALA A 105 4.37 -3.30 8.29
C ALA A 105 4.19 -2.42 7.05
N LEU A 106 3.20 -1.52 7.05
CA LEU A 106 2.97 -0.58 5.97
C LEU A 106 4.11 0.45 5.85
N SER A 107 4.56 1.01 6.95
CA SER A 107 5.68 1.97 6.98
C SER A 107 6.94 1.37 6.39
N PHE A 108 7.31 0.15 6.81
CA PHE A 108 8.47 -0.58 6.27
C PHE A 108 8.31 -0.90 4.78
N THR A 109 7.14 -1.40 4.38
CA THR A 109 6.86 -1.79 3.00
C THR A 109 6.90 -0.59 2.06
N LEU A 110 6.31 0.54 2.46
CA LEU A 110 6.33 1.77 1.67
C LEU A 110 7.74 2.34 1.54
N LYS A 111 8.57 2.24 2.59
CA LYS A 111 9.98 2.60 2.50
C LYS A 111 10.72 1.71 1.51
N PHE A 112 10.50 0.40 1.55
CA PHE A 112 11.09 -0.55 0.61
C PHE A 112 10.71 -0.21 -0.84
N ILE A 113 9.42 -0.01 -1.11
CA ILE A 113 8.92 0.37 -2.43
C ILE A 113 9.56 1.68 -2.91
N ASP A 114 9.63 2.70 -2.05
CA ASP A 114 10.22 4.00 -2.37
C ASP A 114 11.69 3.86 -2.80
N GLU A 115 12.48 3.07 -2.07
CA GLU A 115 13.88 2.82 -2.42
C GLU A 115 14.04 2.05 -3.74
N VAL A 116 13.12 1.13 -4.06
CA VAL A 116 13.09 0.45 -5.36
C VAL A 116 12.72 1.42 -6.48
N LEU A 117 11.74 2.30 -6.26
CA LEU A 117 11.32 3.31 -7.22
C LEU A 117 12.41 4.35 -7.49
N GLN A 118 13.16 4.76 -6.46
CA GLN A 118 14.31 5.67 -6.63
C GLN A 118 15.37 5.07 -7.55
N LEU A 119 15.70 3.78 -7.38
CA LEU A 119 16.63 3.10 -8.28
C LEU A 119 16.09 3.04 -9.71
N SER A 120 14.80 2.76 -9.86
CA SER A 120 14.12 2.66 -11.14
C SER A 120 14.10 4.00 -11.88
N SER A 121 13.85 5.09 -11.17
CA SER A 121 13.79 6.44 -11.76
C SER A 121 15.14 6.92 -12.28
N GLN A 122 16.24 6.38 -11.74
CA GLN A 122 17.61 6.71 -12.20
C GLN A 122 18.02 5.94 -13.47
N GLN A 123 17.32 4.87 -13.83
CA GLN A 123 17.62 4.02 -14.99
C GLN A 123 16.35 3.66 -15.79
N PRO A 124 15.64 4.63 -16.35
CA PRO A 124 14.31 4.41 -16.95
C PRO A 124 14.34 3.43 -18.14
N GLU A 125 15.47 3.30 -18.83
CA GLU A 125 15.61 2.41 -19.99
C GLU A 125 15.71 0.91 -19.62
N GLN A 126 15.98 0.59 -18.35
CA GLN A 126 16.23 -0.79 -17.91
C GLN A 126 14.98 -1.49 -17.34
N ILE A 127 13.84 -0.82 -17.24
CA ILE A 127 12.67 -1.34 -16.53
C ILE A 127 11.38 -1.28 -17.37
N PRO A 128 11.30 -2.12 -18.42
CA PRO A 128 10.07 -2.15 -19.22
C PRO A 128 8.89 -2.89 -18.54
N PHE A 129 9.11 -3.79 -17.54
CA PHE A 129 8.09 -4.76 -17.10
C PHE A 129 8.02 -5.04 -15.60
N GLY A 130 8.30 -4.10 -14.72
CA GLY A 130 8.09 -4.33 -13.29
C GLY A 130 9.13 -3.66 -12.38
N LEU A 131 8.98 -3.89 -11.09
CA LEU A 131 9.89 -3.33 -10.09
C LEU A 131 11.13 -4.22 -9.94
N PRO A 132 12.35 -3.66 -9.97
CA PRO A 132 13.59 -4.42 -9.74
C PRO A 132 13.80 -4.70 -8.25
N ILE A 133 12.86 -5.40 -7.62
CA ILE A 133 12.86 -5.68 -6.17
C ILE A 133 14.10 -6.49 -5.75
N GLU A 134 14.64 -7.30 -6.66
CA GLU A 134 15.85 -8.12 -6.43
C GLU A 134 17.07 -7.26 -6.02
N LYS A 135 17.16 -6.01 -6.49
CA LYS A 135 18.25 -5.09 -6.15
C LYS A 135 18.20 -4.61 -4.69
N LYS A 136 17.06 -4.80 -4.00
CA LYS A 136 16.83 -4.35 -2.63
C LYS A 136 16.50 -5.48 -1.65
N LEU A 137 16.58 -6.75 -2.08
CA LEU A 137 16.31 -7.91 -1.20
C LEU A 137 17.17 -7.92 0.06
N GLY A 138 18.36 -7.31 0.05
CA GLY A 138 19.19 -7.16 1.24
C GLY A 138 18.51 -6.44 2.40
N MET A 139 17.58 -5.52 2.11
CA MET A 139 16.78 -4.85 3.17
C MET A 139 15.87 -5.84 3.89
N LEU A 140 15.28 -6.79 3.14
CA LEU A 140 14.41 -7.82 3.69
C LEU A 140 15.21 -8.81 4.53
N THR A 141 16.37 -9.24 4.05
CA THR A 141 17.27 -10.14 4.79
C THR A 141 17.66 -9.51 6.13
N THR A 142 18.08 -8.24 6.14
CA THR A 142 18.45 -7.55 7.38
C THR A 142 17.28 -7.46 8.36
N LYS A 143 16.05 -7.20 7.86
CA LYS A 143 14.86 -7.09 8.71
C LYS A 143 14.45 -8.41 9.34
N PHE A 144 14.48 -9.50 8.56
CA PHE A 144 13.92 -10.80 8.97
C PHE A 144 14.96 -11.79 9.54
N THR A 145 16.27 -11.52 9.44
CA THR A 145 17.31 -12.41 9.97
C THR A 145 17.67 -12.09 11.42
N THR A 146 17.22 -10.98 11.99
CA THR A 146 17.62 -10.53 13.34
C THR A 146 16.96 -11.34 14.48
N GLU A 147 16.09 -12.31 14.20
CA GLU A 147 15.35 -13.08 15.21
C GLU A 147 15.69 -14.59 15.26
N VAL A 148 16.70 -15.04 14.55
CA VAL A 148 17.22 -16.40 14.75
C VAL A 148 18.49 -16.33 15.60
N SER A 149 18.35 -15.96 16.87
CA SER A 149 19.34 -16.31 17.90
C SER A 149 19.03 -17.72 18.36
N LEU A 150 19.93 -18.63 18.02
CA LEU A 150 20.00 -20.01 18.52
C LEU A 150 20.16 -20.02 20.04
#